data_9f64167ef181b8b4026a8896f4f8a44e
#
_entry.id   9f64167ef181b8b4026a8896f4f8a44e
#
_cell.length_a   1.000
_cell.length_b   1.000
_cell.length_c   1.000
_cell.angle_alpha   90.00
_cell.angle_beta   90.00
_cell.angle_gamma   90.00
#
_symmetry.space_group_name_H-M   'P 1'
#
loop_
_entity.id
_entity.type
_entity.pdbx_description
1 polymer ?
#
loop_
_entity_poly.entity_id
_entity_poly.type
_entity_poly.pdbx_seq_one_letter_code
_entity_poly.pdbx_strand_id
1 'polypeptide(L)'
;MTKDLFIKRFEIEELFGIYNVNISFKDNINIFVGENGLGKTTILNALNYIIQGDSESLAVIEFKKIILTLGDDTKIVITHDELMNNNISIRDRNRLYHYLPDDDYNFIARRIMLEILKEKAPNMLDDKMTREKIYDRIVRKYRYDLPPSMLEKIYNSVLKDRNFEKELKDSWEYKIYDYMKKWDRIIYLPTYRRIEEDFNSYIENSPDKDYYRKNKKKRNFSYLQFGMDDVQESIDMACSTLKNNTNEGFKAMTSNLLTNYVNINEKNEKLDFNYKNFDASTLDIVFSRLADKIDPSVKNKITDMLDENTVLEDKYHQYLISIISELTSIYEKNKQIDDNLENFKNVCNTYLVNKSINYDKFKIECKVEQDNTKQPIMLKNLSSGEKQIISLFSKLYLNLEEKNIILFDEPELSLSILWQKKLVPDIINSNRCSFMAIITHSPFIFDNDFRERAIDIKEYISSVE
;
A
#
# COMPACT_ATOMS: atom_id res chain seq x y z
N MET A 1 20.06 15.03 11.95
CA MET A 1 19.07 15.31 10.88
C MET A 1 17.72 15.37 11.58
N THR A 2 17.11 16.54 11.66
CA THR A 2 15.71 16.67 12.08
C THR A 2 14.86 15.92 11.05
N LYS A 3 14.30 14.78 11.43
CA LYS A 3 13.34 14.07 10.57
C LYS A 3 12.15 15.01 10.39
N ASP A 4 11.81 15.33 9.16
CA ASP A 4 10.59 16.09 8.87
C ASP A 4 9.41 15.35 9.47
N LEU A 5 8.65 16.03 10.32
CA LEU A 5 7.43 15.47 10.91
C LEU A 5 6.37 15.34 9.81
N PHE A 6 5.62 14.25 9.82
CA PHE A 6 4.45 14.10 8.95
C PHE A 6 3.32 15.04 9.38
N ILE A 7 3.02 15.05 10.67
CA ILE A 7 2.01 15.93 11.29
C ILE A 7 2.66 16.57 12.52
N LYS A 8 2.43 17.88 12.69
CA LYS A 8 2.87 18.61 13.88
C LYS A 8 1.79 18.66 14.96
N ARG A 9 0.53 18.87 14.54
CA ARG A 9 -0.57 19.07 15.49
C ARG A 9 -1.91 18.62 14.92
N PHE A 10 -2.72 18.00 15.76
CA PHE A 10 -4.08 17.58 15.44
C PHE A 10 -5.02 18.02 16.56
N GLU A 11 -6.00 18.87 16.22
CA GLU A 11 -6.92 19.48 17.16
C GLU A 11 -8.35 19.17 16.74
N ILE A 12 -9.21 18.80 17.69
CA ILE A 12 -10.65 18.63 17.48
C ILE A 12 -11.37 19.44 18.56
N GLU A 13 -12.20 20.39 18.14
CA GLU A 13 -13.07 21.18 19.02
C GLU A 13 -14.43 20.48 19.12
N GLU A 14 -14.94 20.34 20.34
CA GLU A 14 -16.27 19.80 20.68
C GLU A 14 -16.52 18.40 20.05
N LEU A 15 -15.58 17.46 20.19
CA LEU A 15 -15.81 16.06 19.80
C LEU A 15 -16.94 15.49 20.66
N PHE A 16 -18.00 14.98 20.02
CA PHE A 16 -19.25 14.56 20.64
C PHE A 16 -19.95 15.65 21.48
N GLY A 17 -19.62 16.92 21.24
CA GLY A 17 -20.12 18.04 22.03
C GLY A 17 -19.53 18.16 23.45
N ILE A 18 -18.60 17.27 23.85
CA ILE A 18 -18.10 17.18 25.22
C ILE A 18 -16.57 17.24 25.37
N TYR A 19 -15.79 16.96 24.33
CA TYR A 19 -14.34 16.89 24.42
C TYR A 19 -13.66 17.83 23.45
N ASN A 20 -12.59 18.49 23.91
CA ASN A 20 -11.60 19.14 23.07
C ASN A 20 -10.33 18.29 23.05
N VAL A 21 -9.83 17.99 21.88
CA VAL A 21 -8.61 17.18 21.66
C VAL A 21 -7.51 18.07 21.09
N ASN A 22 -6.30 17.98 21.62
CA ASN A 22 -5.17 18.80 21.17
C ASN A 22 -3.86 18.00 21.21
N ILE A 23 -3.59 17.21 20.17
CA ILE A 23 -2.43 16.34 20.08
C ILE A 23 -1.29 17.08 19.38
N SER A 24 -0.14 17.17 20.07
CA SER A 24 1.11 17.67 19.49
C SER A 24 2.07 16.50 19.27
N PHE A 25 2.43 16.28 18.02
CA PHE A 25 3.34 15.20 17.65
C PHE A 25 4.79 15.66 17.77
N LYS A 26 5.56 14.96 18.59
CA LYS A 26 7.00 15.23 18.81
C LYS A 26 7.90 14.38 17.91
N ASP A 27 7.36 13.29 17.40
CA ASP A 27 8.04 12.31 16.55
C ASP A 27 7.07 11.71 15.55
N ASN A 28 7.60 10.99 14.58
CA ASN A 28 6.80 10.24 13.61
C ASN A 28 6.31 8.88 14.14
N ILE A 29 6.71 8.47 15.36
CA ILE A 29 6.24 7.26 16.02
C ILE A 29 5.51 7.66 17.29
N ASN A 30 4.22 7.40 17.35
CA ASN A 30 3.36 7.83 18.44
C ASN A 30 2.49 6.66 18.93
N ILE A 31 2.53 6.38 20.22
CA ILE A 31 1.77 5.32 20.86
C ILE A 31 0.87 5.97 21.90
N PHE A 32 -0.43 5.94 21.67
CA PHE A 32 -1.42 6.52 22.56
C PHE A 32 -2.04 5.43 23.43
N VAL A 33 -1.96 5.62 24.73
CA VAL A 33 -2.55 4.74 25.72
C VAL A 33 -3.72 5.47 26.39
N GLY A 34 -4.74 4.77 26.81
CA GLY A 34 -5.82 5.41 27.54
C GLY A 34 -7.00 4.48 27.81
N GLU A 35 -7.87 4.90 28.73
CA GLU A 35 -9.07 4.13 29.10
C GLU A 35 -10.14 4.09 28.00
N ASN A 36 -11.06 3.13 28.10
CA ASN A 36 -12.21 3.04 27.21
C ASN A 36 -13.12 4.26 27.37
N GLY A 37 -13.82 4.65 26.27
CA GLY A 37 -14.79 5.73 26.29
C GLY A 37 -14.24 7.13 25.99
N LEU A 38 -12.93 7.31 25.88
CA LEU A 38 -12.30 8.61 25.54
C LEU A 38 -12.36 8.97 24.05
N GLY A 39 -13.04 8.22 23.23
CA GLY A 39 -13.13 8.48 21.80
C GLY A 39 -11.85 8.20 21.01
N LYS A 40 -10.92 7.39 21.53
CA LYS A 40 -9.62 7.08 20.89
C LYS A 40 -9.76 6.59 19.45
N THR A 41 -10.58 5.56 19.24
CA THR A 41 -10.87 5.02 17.91
C THR A 41 -11.44 6.10 16.99
N THR A 42 -12.32 6.98 17.51
CA THR A 42 -12.90 8.09 16.74
C THR A 42 -11.85 9.13 16.36
N ILE A 43 -10.93 9.45 17.26
CA ILE A 43 -9.80 10.37 17.00
C ILE A 43 -8.92 9.80 15.86
N LEU A 44 -8.57 8.51 15.93
CA LEU A 44 -7.76 7.87 14.89
C LEU A 44 -8.52 7.76 13.57
N ASN A 45 -9.83 7.47 13.62
CA ASN A 45 -10.70 7.45 12.44
C ASN A 45 -10.77 8.83 11.79
N ALA A 46 -10.97 9.89 12.57
CA ALA A 46 -11.00 11.27 12.06
C ALA A 46 -9.69 11.61 11.34
N LEU A 47 -8.54 11.28 11.96
CA LEU A 47 -7.23 11.47 11.33
C LEU A 47 -7.12 10.67 10.02
N ASN A 48 -7.53 9.41 10.02
CA ASN A 48 -7.51 8.55 8.83
C ASN A 48 -8.40 9.12 7.72
N TYR A 49 -9.62 9.56 8.01
CA TYR A 49 -10.54 10.12 7.01
C TYR A 49 -10.01 11.41 6.40
N ILE A 50 -9.39 12.27 7.22
CA ILE A 50 -8.78 13.51 6.73
C ILE A 50 -7.61 13.18 5.79
N ILE A 51 -6.70 12.29 6.19
CA ILE A 51 -5.54 11.94 5.37
C ILE A 51 -5.97 11.27 4.05
N GLN A 52 -7.07 10.51 4.06
CA GLN A 52 -7.65 9.90 2.85
C GLN A 52 -8.50 10.88 2.01
N GLY A 53 -8.82 12.06 2.52
CA GLY A 53 -9.76 12.99 1.89
C GLY A 53 -11.18 12.45 1.85
N ASP A 54 -11.57 11.64 2.85
CA ASP A 54 -12.90 11.03 2.94
C ASP A 54 -13.85 11.90 3.75
N SER A 55 -14.41 12.91 3.07
CA SER A 55 -15.37 13.86 3.68
C SER A 55 -16.67 13.20 4.13
N GLU A 56 -17.11 12.11 3.47
CA GLU A 56 -18.37 11.42 3.81
C GLU A 56 -18.26 10.70 5.15
N SER A 57 -17.18 9.93 5.34
CA SER A 57 -16.94 9.24 6.60
C SER A 57 -16.63 10.21 7.73
N LEU A 58 -15.94 11.31 7.42
CA LEU A 58 -15.64 12.35 8.40
C LEU A 58 -16.91 13.07 8.88
N ALA A 59 -17.89 13.31 8.00
CA ALA A 59 -19.15 13.96 8.34
C ALA A 59 -20.04 13.15 9.30
N VAL A 60 -19.79 11.84 9.43
CA VAL A 60 -20.52 10.99 10.40
C VAL A 60 -20.04 11.23 11.84
N ILE A 61 -18.82 11.76 12.01
CA ILE A 61 -18.26 12.07 13.32
C ILE A 61 -18.82 13.42 13.78
N GLU A 62 -19.36 13.45 14.98
CA GLU A 62 -19.87 14.69 15.60
C GLU A 62 -18.69 15.51 16.17
N PHE A 63 -18.44 16.70 15.62
CA PHE A 63 -17.45 17.67 16.09
C PHE A 63 -17.83 19.06 15.59
N LYS A 64 -17.27 20.09 16.18
CA LYS A 64 -17.47 21.47 15.70
C LYS A 64 -16.44 21.86 14.66
N LYS A 65 -15.18 21.63 14.95
CA LYS A 65 -14.08 22.01 14.09
C LYS A 65 -12.87 21.09 14.28
N ILE A 66 -12.17 20.81 13.19
CA ILE A 66 -10.90 20.11 13.20
C ILE A 66 -9.81 21.00 12.60
N ILE A 67 -8.63 21.03 13.23
CA ILE A 67 -7.45 21.71 12.70
C ILE A 67 -6.32 20.70 12.64
N LEU A 68 -5.78 20.46 11.45
CA LEU A 68 -4.60 19.63 11.22
C LEU A 68 -3.46 20.50 10.73
N THR A 69 -2.37 20.55 11.50
CA THR A 69 -1.12 21.22 11.11
C THR A 69 -0.14 20.18 10.60
N LEU A 70 0.20 20.25 9.33
CA LEU A 70 1.11 19.33 8.65
C LEU A 70 2.58 19.67 8.98
N GLY A 71 3.49 18.80 8.58
CA GLY A 71 4.93 18.98 8.84
C GLY A 71 5.53 20.23 8.21
N ASP A 72 4.99 20.70 7.09
CA ASP A 72 5.40 21.91 6.38
C ASP A 72 4.68 23.17 6.85
N ASP A 73 4.03 23.12 8.03
CA ASP A 73 3.22 24.20 8.62
C ASP A 73 1.92 24.56 7.89
N THR A 74 1.56 23.80 6.85
CA THR A 74 0.26 23.94 6.21
C THR A 74 -0.85 23.60 7.21
N LYS A 75 -1.79 24.51 7.39
CA LYS A 75 -2.96 24.32 8.25
C LYS A 75 -4.17 23.94 7.42
N ILE A 76 -4.80 22.86 7.80
CA ILE A 76 -6.06 22.37 7.26
C ILE A 76 -7.12 22.59 8.32
N VAL A 77 -8.15 23.33 7.99
CA VAL A 77 -9.27 23.64 8.87
C VAL A 77 -10.52 23.06 8.25
N ILE A 78 -11.28 22.30 9.02
CA ILE A 78 -12.51 21.62 8.58
C ILE A 78 -13.57 21.88 9.63
N THR A 79 -14.70 22.49 9.24
CA THR A 79 -15.86 22.64 10.11
C THR A 79 -16.91 21.59 9.78
N HIS A 80 -17.65 21.12 10.78
CA HIS A 80 -18.69 20.12 10.56
C HIS A 80 -19.81 20.67 9.66
N ASP A 81 -20.14 21.96 9.79
CA ASP A 81 -21.14 22.64 8.96
C ASP A 81 -20.75 22.64 7.47
N GLU A 82 -19.46 22.86 7.15
CA GLU A 82 -18.96 22.76 5.77
C GLU A 82 -19.12 21.35 5.20
N LEU A 83 -18.87 20.32 6.01
CA LEU A 83 -19.05 18.94 5.58
C LEU A 83 -20.51 18.61 5.35
N MET A 84 -21.42 19.08 6.24
CA MET A 84 -22.85 18.83 6.11
C MET A 84 -23.47 19.60 4.94
N ASN A 85 -23.04 20.82 4.69
CA ASN A 85 -23.50 21.61 3.54
C ASN A 85 -22.98 21.05 2.20
N ASN A 86 -21.82 20.41 2.21
CA ASN A 86 -21.23 19.76 1.04
C ASN A 86 -21.71 18.29 0.85
N ASN A 87 -22.35 17.68 1.85
CA ASN A 87 -22.87 16.33 1.80
C ASN A 87 -24.40 16.33 1.63
N ILE A 88 -24.83 16.04 0.43
CA ILE A 88 -26.25 15.79 0.17
C ILE A 88 -26.66 14.51 0.89
N SER A 89 -27.79 14.56 1.58
CA SER A 89 -28.27 13.47 2.41
C SER A 89 -28.39 12.17 1.62
N ILE A 90 -28.10 11.04 2.26
CA ILE A 90 -28.27 9.68 1.70
C ILE A 90 -29.73 9.46 1.21
N ARG A 91 -30.71 10.16 1.79
CA ARG A 91 -32.13 10.12 1.37
C ARG A 91 -32.35 10.76 -0.01
N ASP A 92 -31.57 11.74 -0.40
CA ASP A 92 -31.69 12.43 -1.68
C ASP A 92 -30.96 11.68 -2.80
N ARG A 93 -30.04 10.78 -2.48
CA ARG A 93 -29.38 9.89 -3.46
C ARG A 93 -30.37 9.05 -4.27
N ASN A 94 -31.46 8.57 -3.66
CA ASN A 94 -32.48 7.77 -4.35
C ASN A 94 -33.43 8.60 -5.23
N ARG A 95 -33.46 9.93 -5.07
CA ARG A 95 -34.20 10.85 -5.94
C ARG A 95 -33.38 11.34 -7.13
N LEU A 96 -32.06 11.20 -7.08
CA LEU A 96 -31.09 11.61 -8.12
C LEU A 96 -31.28 10.89 -9.46
N TYR A 97 -32.08 9.85 -9.52
CA TYR A 97 -32.31 9.08 -10.75
C TYR A 97 -33.11 9.83 -11.82
N HIS A 98 -33.70 10.99 -11.50
CA HIS A 98 -34.55 11.69 -12.48
C HIS A 98 -34.18 13.13 -12.83
N TYR A 99 -33.56 13.92 -11.95
CA TYR A 99 -33.09 15.30 -12.25
C TYR A 99 -32.05 15.71 -11.21
N LEU A 100 -30.85 16.15 -11.65
CA LEU A 100 -29.83 16.73 -10.78
C LEU A 100 -30.14 18.22 -10.54
N PRO A 101 -30.42 18.67 -9.32
CA PRO A 101 -30.38 20.09 -8.96
C PRO A 101 -28.95 20.64 -9.10
N ASP A 102 -28.81 21.96 -9.25
CA ASP A 102 -27.51 22.64 -9.42
C ASP A 102 -26.48 22.31 -8.30
N ASP A 103 -26.97 22.09 -7.06
CA ASP A 103 -26.12 21.78 -5.91
C ASP A 103 -25.45 20.39 -6.03
N ASP A 104 -26.16 19.40 -6.58
CA ASP A 104 -25.62 18.07 -6.81
C ASP A 104 -24.57 18.04 -7.92
N TYR A 105 -24.75 18.91 -8.92
CA TYR A 105 -23.82 19.08 -10.01
C TYR A 105 -22.44 19.55 -9.50
N ASN A 106 -22.41 20.53 -8.63
CA ASN A 106 -21.18 21.08 -8.05
C ASN A 106 -20.44 20.05 -7.20
N PHE A 107 -21.14 19.22 -6.45
CA PHE A 107 -20.53 18.14 -5.66
C PHE A 107 -19.88 17.06 -6.53
N ILE A 108 -20.60 16.58 -7.54
CA ILE A 108 -20.08 15.57 -8.48
C ILE A 108 -18.93 16.16 -9.30
N ALA A 109 -19.07 17.38 -9.78
CA ALA A 109 -18.05 18.11 -10.51
C ALA A 109 -16.75 18.26 -9.69
N ARG A 110 -16.87 18.62 -8.40
CA ARG A 110 -15.74 18.72 -7.47
C ARG A 110 -14.99 17.41 -7.30
N ARG A 111 -15.73 16.29 -7.19
CA ARG A 111 -15.12 14.95 -7.08
C ARG A 111 -14.47 14.47 -8.38
N ILE A 112 -15.10 14.72 -9.51
CA ILE A 112 -14.51 14.44 -10.82
C ILE A 112 -13.20 15.20 -10.99
N MET A 113 -13.18 16.49 -10.63
CA MET A 113 -11.99 17.32 -10.75
C MET A 113 -10.86 16.87 -9.82
N LEU A 114 -11.19 16.46 -8.59
CA LEU A 114 -10.21 15.87 -7.67
C LEU A 114 -9.56 14.61 -8.25
N GLU A 115 -10.35 13.73 -8.89
CA GLU A 115 -9.81 12.53 -9.53
C GLU A 115 -8.98 12.89 -10.79
N ILE A 116 -9.38 13.90 -11.56
CA ILE A 116 -8.61 14.43 -12.70
C ILE A 116 -7.26 14.97 -12.23
N LEU A 117 -7.25 15.78 -11.17
CA LEU A 117 -6.00 16.34 -10.62
C LEU A 117 -5.06 15.26 -10.06
N LYS A 118 -5.61 14.15 -9.56
CA LYS A 118 -4.82 12.99 -9.10
C LYS A 118 -4.06 12.28 -10.23
N GLU A 119 -4.56 12.30 -11.45
CA GLU A 119 -3.92 11.64 -12.59
C GLU A 119 -2.69 12.39 -13.16
N LYS A 120 -2.24 13.49 -12.56
CA LYS A 120 -1.04 14.28 -12.92
C LYS A 120 -0.97 14.79 -14.37
N ALA A 121 -2.05 14.76 -15.13
CA ALA A 121 -1.97 15.05 -16.56
C ALA A 121 -3.14 15.91 -17.06
N PRO A 122 -3.15 17.22 -16.77
CA PRO A 122 -4.15 18.12 -17.37
C PRO A 122 -4.11 18.11 -18.92
N ASN A 123 -2.97 17.76 -19.53
CA ASN A 123 -2.81 17.72 -20.99
C ASN A 123 -3.09 16.34 -21.62
N MET A 124 -3.28 15.26 -20.85
CA MET A 124 -3.65 13.92 -21.34
C MET A 124 -5.16 13.67 -21.37
N LEU A 125 -5.96 14.66 -21.03
CA LEU A 125 -7.41 14.55 -20.89
C LEU A 125 -8.13 14.44 -22.26
N ASP A 126 -7.43 14.64 -23.36
CA ASP A 126 -7.95 14.39 -24.70
C ASP A 126 -7.93 12.89 -25.08
N ASP A 127 -7.22 12.06 -24.30
CA ASP A 127 -7.16 10.62 -24.55
C ASP A 127 -8.41 9.90 -24.02
N LYS A 128 -9.11 9.21 -24.92
CA LYS A 128 -10.31 8.42 -24.59
C LYS A 128 -10.05 7.37 -23.51
N MET A 129 -8.88 6.75 -23.53
CA MET A 129 -8.50 5.70 -22.58
C MET A 129 -8.29 6.26 -21.16
N THR A 130 -7.77 7.47 -21.01
CA THR A 130 -7.64 8.16 -19.73
C THR A 130 -9.00 8.55 -19.17
N ARG A 131 -9.92 9.03 -20.02
CA ARG A 131 -11.30 9.34 -19.62
C ARG A 131 -12.06 8.12 -19.14
N GLU A 132 -11.91 6.98 -19.80
CA GLU A 132 -12.54 5.72 -19.40
C GLU A 132 -11.99 5.22 -18.05
N LYS A 133 -10.70 5.37 -17.77
CA LYS A 133 -10.09 5.03 -16.48
C LYS A 133 -10.60 5.92 -15.34
N ILE A 134 -10.72 7.22 -15.58
CA ILE A 134 -11.27 8.18 -14.61
C ILE A 134 -12.74 7.86 -14.35
N TYR A 135 -13.51 7.61 -15.40
CA TYR A 135 -14.90 7.18 -15.33
C TYR A 135 -15.07 5.93 -14.49
N ASP A 136 -14.34 4.86 -14.81
CA ASP A 136 -14.37 3.60 -14.07
C ASP A 136 -14.02 3.78 -12.59
N ARG A 137 -13.08 4.66 -12.27
CA ARG A 137 -12.69 4.96 -10.90
C ARG A 137 -13.78 5.70 -10.15
N ILE A 138 -14.40 6.71 -10.75
CA ILE A 138 -15.50 7.47 -10.17
C ILE A 138 -16.71 6.57 -9.93
N VAL A 139 -17.11 5.80 -10.92
CA VAL A 139 -18.22 4.84 -10.80
C VAL A 139 -17.94 3.80 -9.72
N ARG A 140 -16.71 3.27 -9.66
CA ARG A 140 -16.33 2.26 -8.66
C ARG A 140 -16.25 2.84 -7.25
N LYS A 141 -15.68 4.04 -7.09
CA LYS A 141 -15.44 4.65 -5.78
C LYS A 141 -16.70 5.27 -5.19
N TYR A 142 -17.49 5.94 -6.01
CA TYR A 142 -18.63 6.73 -5.53
C TYR A 142 -19.99 6.14 -5.87
N ARG A 143 -20.05 4.98 -6.56
CA ARG A 143 -21.28 4.27 -6.93
C ARG A 143 -22.31 5.12 -7.67
N TYR A 144 -21.88 6.14 -8.39
CA TYR A 144 -22.77 6.89 -9.25
C TYR A 144 -22.97 6.12 -10.55
N ASP A 145 -24.21 5.72 -10.80
CA ASP A 145 -24.63 5.09 -12.07
C ASP A 145 -25.02 6.20 -13.06
N LEU A 146 -24.07 7.11 -13.33
CA LEU A 146 -24.29 8.22 -14.25
C LEU A 146 -24.06 7.77 -15.68
N PRO A 147 -24.93 8.17 -16.63
CA PRO A 147 -24.69 7.89 -18.04
C PRO A 147 -23.37 8.49 -18.51
N PRO A 148 -22.57 7.79 -19.34
CA PRO A 148 -21.30 8.29 -19.85
C PRO A 148 -21.39 9.69 -20.49
N SER A 149 -22.49 9.97 -21.18
CA SER A 149 -22.76 11.28 -21.80
C SER A 149 -22.93 12.42 -20.78
N MET A 150 -23.40 12.12 -19.59
CA MET A 150 -23.58 13.11 -18.53
C MET A 150 -22.24 13.40 -17.83
N LEU A 151 -21.44 12.37 -17.57
CA LEU A 151 -20.07 12.53 -17.07
C LEU A 151 -19.20 13.34 -18.03
N GLU A 152 -19.35 13.13 -19.33
CA GLU A 152 -18.64 13.91 -20.34
C GLU A 152 -19.06 15.39 -20.34
N LYS A 153 -20.34 15.68 -20.12
CA LYS A 153 -20.83 17.06 -19.97
C LYS A 153 -20.26 17.73 -18.71
N ILE A 154 -20.31 17.04 -17.56
CA ILE A 154 -19.77 17.54 -16.30
C ILE A 154 -18.27 17.77 -16.46
N TYR A 155 -17.56 16.82 -17.03
CA TYR A 155 -16.14 16.90 -17.31
C TYR A 155 -15.77 18.13 -18.16
N ASN A 156 -16.46 18.33 -19.28
CA ASN A 156 -16.20 19.45 -20.17
C ASN A 156 -16.54 20.83 -19.56
N SER A 157 -17.54 20.90 -18.68
CA SER A 157 -17.89 22.15 -17.98
C SER A 157 -16.87 22.48 -16.89
N VAL A 158 -16.46 21.48 -16.12
CA VAL A 158 -15.46 21.61 -15.04
C VAL A 158 -14.12 22.08 -15.58
N LEU A 159 -13.65 21.52 -16.71
CA LEU A 159 -12.38 21.93 -17.34
C LEU A 159 -12.39 23.36 -17.88
N LYS A 160 -13.55 23.93 -18.15
CA LYS A 160 -13.68 25.30 -18.67
C LYS A 160 -13.82 26.35 -17.59
N ASP A 161 -14.12 25.94 -16.36
CA ASP A 161 -14.34 26.86 -15.24
C ASP A 161 -13.07 27.08 -14.40
N ARG A 162 -12.35 28.16 -14.69
CA ARG A 162 -11.14 28.57 -13.97
C ARG A 162 -11.41 28.94 -12.51
N ASN A 163 -12.60 29.41 -12.17
CA ASN A 163 -12.95 29.78 -10.79
C ASN A 163 -13.11 28.51 -9.95
N PHE A 164 -13.75 27.50 -10.51
CA PHE A 164 -13.93 26.19 -9.86
C PHE A 164 -12.58 25.49 -9.59
N GLU A 165 -11.63 25.58 -10.52
CA GLU A 165 -10.28 25.05 -10.31
C GLU A 165 -9.56 25.74 -9.14
N LYS A 166 -9.74 27.05 -8.99
CA LYS A 166 -9.15 27.82 -7.88
C LYS A 166 -9.79 27.45 -6.55
N GLU A 167 -11.13 27.43 -6.46
CA GLU A 167 -11.86 27.00 -5.26
C GLU A 167 -11.48 25.61 -4.82
N LEU A 168 -11.30 24.68 -5.78
CA LEU A 168 -10.89 23.34 -5.49
C LEU A 168 -9.47 23.26 -4.90
N LYS A 169 -8.52 24.03 -5.44
CA LYS A 169 -7.16 24.10 -4.92
C LYS A 169 -7.09 24.66 -3.50
N ASP A 170 -8.05 25.48 -3.13
CA ASP A 170 -8.19 26.03 -1.78
C ASP A 170 -8.87 25.05 -0.81
N SER A 171 -9.50 23.97 -1.33
CA SER A 171 -10.18 22.99 -0.49
C SER A 171 -9.21 22.17 0.37
N TRP A 172 -9.69 21.72 1.52
CA TRP A 172 -8.88 20.91 2.43
C TRP A 172 -8.51 19.56 1.84
N GLU A 173 -9.38 18.94 1.04
CA GLU A 173 -9.14 17.67 0.37
C GLU A 173 -7.98 17.78 -0.63
N TYR A 174 -7.92 18.89 -1.38
CA TYR A 174 -6.83 19.11 -2.31
C TYR A 174 -5.50 19.37 -1.59
N LYS A 175 -5.51 20.16 -0.51
CA LYS A 175 -4.31 20.45 0.29
C LYS A 175 -3.74 19.15 0.88
N ILE A 176 -4.58 18.27 1.42
CA ILE A 176 -4.16 16.95 1.88
C ILE A 176 -3.61 16.12 0.72
N TYR A 177 -4.33 16.05 -0.38
CA TYR A 177 -3.88 15.30 -1.54
C TYR A 177 -2.51 15.77 -2.04
N ASP A 178 -2.30 17.09 -2.14
CA ASP A 178 -1.03 17.64 -2.60
C ASP A 178 0.12 17.36 -1.61
N TYR A 179 -0.15 17.44 -0.32
CA TYR A 179 0.79 17.06 0.71
C TYR A 179 1.14 15.56 0.66
N MET A 180 0.13 14.71 0.46
CA MET A 180 0.28 13.26 0.39
C MET A 180 1.08 12.76 -0.82
N LYS A 181 1.28 13.58 -1.86
CA LYS A 181 2.20 13.23 -2.97
C LYS A 181 3.63 12.97 -2.54
N LYS A 182 4.05 13.51 -1.40
CA LYS A 182 5.38 13.31 -0.80
C LYS A 182 5.45 12.03 0.05
N TRP A 183 4.31 11.41 0.33
CA TRP A 183 4.14 10.26 1.21
C TRP A 183 3.43 9.15 0.43
N ASP A 184 3.90 7.91 0.55
CA ASP A 184 3.43 6.88 -0.37
C ASP A 184 2.04 6.35 -0.02
N ARG A 185 1.90 5.58 1.04
CA ARG A 185 0.67 4.85 1.31
C ARG A 185 0.21 4.96 2.75
N ILE A 186 -1.12 4.95 2.93
CA ILE A 186 -1.73 4.80 4.25
C ILE A 186 -2.12 3.35 4.46
N ILE A 187 -1.65 2.77 5.56
CA ILE A 187 -2.06 1.48 6.08
C ILE A 187 -2.87 1.76 7.33
N TYR A 188 -4.20 1.76 7.18
CA TYR A 188 -5.09 1.85 8.32
C TYR A 188 -5.53 0.44 8.74
N LEU A 189 -5.33 0.11 10.01
CA LEU A 189 -5.65 -1.15 10.63
C LEU A 189 -6.65 -0.88 11.77
N PRO A 190 -7.96 -0.98 11.49
CA PRO A 190 -8.99 -0.80 12.51
C PRO A 190 -8.97 -1.96 13.50
N THR A 191 -9.62 -1.77 14.63
CA THR A 191 -9.81 -2.82 15.64
C THR A 191 -10.32 -4.12 14.99
N TYR A 192 -9.52 -5.18 15.10
CA TYR A 192 -9.86 -6.49 14.53
C TYR A 192 -11.00 -7.13 15.35
N ARG A 193 -12.22 -6.97 14.91
CA ARG A 193 -13.36 -7.75 15.42
C ARG A 193 -13.76 -8.79 14.37
N ARG A 194 -14.19 -9.97 14.83
CA ARG A 194 -14.64 -11.15 14.05
C ARG A 194 -15.79 -10.90 13.04
N ILE A 195 -15.99 -9.67 12.59
CA ILE A 195 -17.10 -9.28 11.70
C ILE A 195 -17.01 -9.95 10.32
N GLU A 196 -15.84 -10.42 9.90
CA GLU A 196 -15.67 -11.02 8.57
C GLU A 196 -16.34 -12.37 8.39
N GLU A 197 -16.27 -13.24 9.39
CA GLU A 197 -16.93 -14.56 9.31
C GLU A 197 -18.44 -14.43 9.34
N ASP A 198 -18.95 -13.53 10.18
CA ASP A 198 -20.39 -13.30 10.30
C ASP A 198 -20.96 -12.58 9.06
N PHE A 199 -20.24 -11.64 8.47
CA PHE A 199 -20.69 -10.91 7.29
C PHE A 199 -20.62 -11.76 6.01
N ASN A 200 -19.61 -12.58 5.83
CA ASN A 200 -19.53 -13.52 4.73
C ASN A 200 -20.59 -14.62 4.84
N SER A 201 -20.85 -15.15 6.05
CA SER A 201 -21.93 -16.08 6.30
C SER A 201 -23.30 -15.46 6.08
N TYR A 202 -23.47 -14.17 6.43
CA TYR A 202 -24.71 -13.41 6.19
C TYR A 202 -24.95 -13.19 4.68
N ILE A 203 -23.91 -12.83 3.92
CA ILE A 203 -24.01 -12.69 2.45
C ILE A 203 -24.27 -14.04 1.79
N GLU A 204 -23.61 -15.11 2.25
CA GLU A 204 -23.82 -16.45 1.69
C GLU A 204 -25.21 -17.01 1.93
N ASN A 205 -25.88 -16.60 3.00
CA ASN A 205 -27.23 -17.00 3.38
C ASN A 205 -28.31 -15.99 2.94
N SER A 206 -27.94 -14.86 2.30
CA SER A 206 -28.92 -13.86 1.87
C SER A 206 -29.58 -14.23 0.53
N PRO A 207 -30.88 -13.86 0.33
CA PRO A 207 -31.58 -14.07 -0.95
C PRO A 207 -30.89 -13.36 -2.14
N ASP A 208 -30.13 -12.31 -1.87
CA ASP A 208 -29.43 -11.49 -2.87
C ASP A 208 -27.96 -11.91 -3.10
N LYS A 209 -27.64 -13.16 -2.83
CA LYS A 209 -26.30 -13.76 -2.95
C LYS A 209 -25.59 -13.44 -4.28
N ASP A 210 -26.32 -13.53 -5.40
CA ASP A 210 -25.77 -13.28 -6.74
C ASP A 210 -25.50 -11.79 -6.98
N TYR A 211 -26.31 -10.90 -6.41
CA TYR A 211 -26.08 -9.45 -6.43
C TYR A 211 -24.82 -9.09 -5.64
N TYR A 212 -24.64 -9.66 -4.45
CA TYR A 212 -23.46 -9.44 -3.63
C TYR A 212 -22.19 -10.07 -4.22
N ARG A 213 -22.28 -11.26 -4.84
CA ARG A 213 -21.14 -11.90 -5.53
C ARG A 213 -20.68 -11.13 -6.77
N LYS A 214 -21.58 -10.67 -7.62
CA LYS A 214 -21.26 -9.85 -8.80
C LYS A 214 -20.65 -8.50 -8.43
N ASN A 215 -21.04 -7.94 -7.28
CA ASN A 215 -20.56 -6.66 -6.79
C ASN A 215 -19.36 -6.78 -5.83
N LYS A 216 -18.95 -7.99 -5.41
CA LYS A 216 -17.78 -8.22 -4.55
C LYS A 216 -16.48 -7.70 -5.19
N LYS A 217 -16.31 -7.85 -6.51
CA LYS A 217 -15.21 -7.24 -7.28
C LYS A 217 -15.35 -5.73 -7.49
N LYS A 218 -16.56 -5.16 -7.33
CA LYS A 218 -16.84 -3.72 -7.51
C LYS A 218 -16.86 -2.93 -6.21
N ARG A 219 -16.82 -3.60 -5.05
CA ARG A 219 -16.87 -2.96 -3.74
C ARG A 219 -15.48 -2.94 -3.12
N ASN A 220 -14.67 -1.92 -3.45
CA ASN A 220 -13.58 -1.51 -2.57
C ASN A 220 -14.20 -0.96 -1.27
N PHE A 221 -14.59 -1.85 -0.36
CA PHE A 221 -14.72 -1.50 1.04
C PHE A 221 -13.30 -1.30 1.55
N SER A 222 -12.82 -0.05 1.55
CA SER A 222 -11.55 0.32 2.16
C SER A 222 -11.48 -0.02 3.65
N TYR A 223 -12.60 -0.40 4.25
CA TYR A 223 -12.78 -0.73 5.67
C TYR A 223 -12.77 -2.23 5.99
N LEU A 224 -12.77 -3.13 5.00
CA LEU A 224 -12.77 -4.59 5.18
C LEU A 224 -11.56 -5.22 4.48
N GLN A 225 -10.37 -4.69 4.75
CA GLN A 225 -9.13 -5.13 4.11
C GLN A 225 -8.40 -6.24 4.87
N PHE A 226 -9.09 -7.13 5.56
CA PHE A 226 -8.48 -8.30 6.19
C PHE A 226 -8.89 -9.64 5.58
N GLY A 227 -9.47 -9.61 4.38
CA GLY A 227 -9.62 -10.82 3.60
C GLY A 227 -8.26 -11.38 3.24
N MET A 228 -8.04 -12.69 3.49
CA MET A 228 -6.80 -13.35 3.07
C MET A 228 -6.68 -13.43 1.55
N ASP A 229 -7.75 -13.12 0.82
CA ASP A 229 -7.76 -13.08 -0.65
C ASP A 229 -6.90 -11.92 -1.17
N ASP A 230 -6.91 -10.74 -0.52
CA ASP A 230 -6.06 -9.59 -0.89
C ASP A 230 -4.58 -9.86 -0.59
N VAL A 231 -4.29 -10.58 0.48
CA VAL A 231 -2.92 -11.03 0.81
C VAL A 231 -2.42 -12.04 -0.21
N GLN A 232 -3.26 -13.03 -0.58
CA GLN A 232 -2.92 -14.01 -1.61
C GLN A 232 -2.68 -13.31 -2.96
N GLU A 233 -3.55 -12.36 -3.32
CA GLU A 233 -3.42 -11.56 -4.53
C GLU A 233 -2.13 -10.73 -4.55
N SER A 234 -1.72 -10.17 -3.40
CA SER A 234 -0.45 -9.43 -3.25
C SER A 234 0.77 -10.33 -3.42
N ILE A 235 0.74 -11.55 -2.84
CA ILE A 235 1.79 -12.55 -3.01
C ILE A 235 1.89 -12.98 -4.48
N ASP A 236 0.75 -13.32 -5.09
CA ASP A 236 0.68 -13.78 -6.47
C ASP A 236 1.12 -12.67 -7.44
N MET A 237 0.75 -11.42 -7.17
CA MET A 237 1.18 -10.27 -7.96
C MET A 237 2.69 -10.06 -7.87
N ALA A 238 3.28 -10.11 -6.68
CA ALA A 238 4.73 -9.98 -6.51
C ALA A 238 5.48 -11.09 -7.26
N CYS A 239 5.06 -12.34 -7.09
CA CYS A 239 5.65 -13.48 -7.78
C CYS A 239 5.48 -13.41 -9.31
N SER A 240 4.29 -13.05 -9.80
CA SER A 240 4.02 -12.92 -11.24
C SER A 240 4.77 -11.77 -11.87
N THR A 241 4.87 -10.63 -11.19
CA THR A 241 5.66 -9.48 -11.65
C THR A 241 7.14 -9.88 -11.79
N LEU A 242 7.69 -10.56 -10.79
CA LEU A 242 9.07 -11.02 -10.82
C LEU A 242 9.31 -12.03 -11.96
N LYS A 243 8.39 -12.99 -12.17
CA LYS A 243 8.44 -13.95 -13.29
C LYS A 243 8.38 -13.23 -14.64
N ASN A 244 7.46 -12.30 -14.80
CA ASN A 244 7.29 -11.56 -16.06
C ASN A 244 8.50 -10.70 -16.37
N ASN A 245 8.99 -9.92 -15.42
CA ASN A 245 10.18 -9.07 -15.60
C ASN A 245 11.41 -9.91 -15.95
N THR A 246 11.58 -11.06 -15.30
CA THR A 246 12.68 -11.99 -15.60
C THR A 246 12.57 -12.54 -17.02
N ASN A 247 11.37 -12.96 -17.45
CA ASN A 247 11.14 -13.47 -18.81
C ASN A 247 11.32 -12.38 -19.88
N GLU A 248 10.85 -11.17 -19.63
CA GLU A 248 11.06 -10.03 -20.54
C GLU A 248 12.54 -9.67 -20.65
N GLY A 249 13.25 -9.69 -19.53
CA GLY A 249 14.69 -9.51 -19.50
C GLY A 249 15.43 -10.56 -20.37
N PHE A 250 15.05 -11.83 -20.27
CA PHE A 250 15.64 -12.89 -21.10
C PHE A 250 15.35 -12.74 -22.59
N LYS A 251 14.13 -12.30 -22.95
CA LYS A 251 13.78 -11.99 -24.35
C LYS A 251 14.61 -10.83 -24.88
N ALA A 252 14.75 -9.76 -24.11
CA ALA A 252 15.56 -8.59 -24.48
C ALA A 252 17.05 -8.99 -24.64
N MET A 253 17.59 -9.77 -23.70
CA MET A 253 18.96 -10.30 -23.77
C MET A 253 19.17 -11.11 -25.05
N THR A 254 18.25 -12.03 -25.38
CA THR A 254 18.35 -12.85 -26.59
C THR A 254 18.39 -11.97 -27.85
N SER A 255 17.55 -10.92 -27.93
CA SER A 255 17.55 -9.97 -29.03
C SER A 255 18.88 -9.20 -29.13
N ASN A 256 19.42 -8.74 -27.99
CA ASN A 256 20.68 -8.02 -27.92
C ASN A 256 21.85 -8.92 -28.36
N LEU A 257 21.88 -10.18 -27.90
CA LEU A 257 22.91 -11.14 -28.29
C LEU A 257 22.90 -11.39 -29.80
N LEU A 258 21.73 -11.57 -30.41
CA LEU A 258 21.60 -11.76 -31.85
C LEU A 258 22.09 -10.51 -32.61
N THR A 259 21.69 -9.33 -32.15
CA THR A 259 22.10 -8.06 -32.78
C THR A 259 23.62 -7.86 -32.68
N ASN A 260 24.17 -8.10 -31.51
CA ASN A 260 25.61 -8.00 -31.27
C ASN A 260 26.40 -9.01 -32.11
N TYR A 261 25.90 -10.26 -32.19
CA TYR A 261 26.57 -11.30 -32.99
C TYR A 261 26.61 -10.98 -34.48
N VAL A 262 25.59 -10.37 -35.05
CA VAL A 262 25.57 -9.93 -36.46
C VAL A 262 26.51 -8.76 -36.70
N ASN A 263 26.62 -7.84 -35.74
CA ASN A 263 27.42 -6.61 -35.89
C ASN A 263 28.92 -6.80 -35.54
N ILE A 264 29.32 -7.93 -34.97
CA ILE A 264 30.70 -8.23 -34.56
C ILE A 264 31.70 -8.19 -35.70
N ASN A 265 31.26 -8.45 -36.95
CA ASN A 265 32.14 -8.41 -38.10
C ASN A 265 32.54 -6.99 -38.52
N GLU A 266 31.95 -5.93 -37.95
CA GLU A 266 32.22 -4.53 -38.36
C GLU A 266 33.03 -3.70 -37.37
N LYS A 267 33.20 -4.14 -36.11
CA LYS A 267 33.93 -3.36 -35.10
C LYS A 267 34.81 -4.19 -34.20
N ASN A 268 36.12 -3.98 -34.26
CA ASN A 268 37.11 -4.46 -33.29
C ASN A 268 37.00 -3.65 -31.96
N GLU A 269 35.83 -3.52 -31.36
CA GLU A 269 35.72 -2.83 -30.10
C GLU A 269 35.97 -3.81 -28.94
N LYS A 270 36.95 -3.46 -28.09
CA LYS A 270 37.13 -4.10 -26.79
C LYS A 270 35.88 -3.82 -26.00
N LEU A 271 35.12 -4.88 -25.69
CA LEU A 271 33.97 -4.82 -24.81
C LEU A 271 34.49 -4.48 -23.40
N ASP A 272 34.20 -3.27 -22.94
CA ASP A 272 34.51 -2.83 -21.57
C ASP A 272 33.49 -3.48 -20.60
N PHE A 273 33.89 -4.57 -19.96
CA PHE A 273 33.04 -5.28 -18.99
C PHE A 273 33.55 -4.99 -17.59
N ASN A 274 32.58 -4.56 -16.73
CA ASN A 274 32.82 -4.41 -15.32
C ASN A 274 32.47 -5.76 -14.60
N TYR A 275 33.41 -6.70 -14.65
CA TYR A 275 33.24 -8.10 -14.15
C TYR A 275 33.61 -8.28 -12.67
N LYS A 276 33.77 -7.19 -11.91
CA LYS A 276 34.36 -7.25 -10.57
C LYS A 276 33.51 -7.85 -9.45
N ASN A 277 32.23 -8.15 -9.66
CA ASN A 277 31.34 -8.55 -8.56
C ASN A 277 30.31 -9.63 -8.94
N PHE A 278 30.73 -10.76 -9.50
CA PHE A 278 29.83 -11.92 -9.61
C PHE A 278 29.86 -12.70 -8.29
N ASP A 279 28.83 -12.52 -7.46
CA ASP A 279 28.62 -13.36 -6.28
C ASP A 279 28.09 -14.73 -6.70
N ALA A 280 28.71 -15.81 -6.22
CA ALA A 280 28.34 -17.19 -6.54
C ALA A 280 26.85 -17.47 -6.22
N SER A 281 26.31 -16.89 -5.15
CA SER A 281 24.93 -17.05 -4.77
C SER A 281 23.96 -16.41 -5.78
N THR A 282 24.33 -15.27 -6.34
CA THR A 282 23.57 -14.59 -7.41
C THR A 282 23.56 -15.42 -8.69
N LEU A 283 24.73 -15.98 -9.08
CA LEU A 283 24.83 -16.85 -10.24
C LEU A 283 23.97 -18.10 -10.09
N ASP A 284 23.91 -18.69 -8.90
CA ASP A 284 23.08 -19.84 -8.60
C ASP A 284 21.59 -19.57 -8.81
N ILE A 285 21.11 -18.40 -8.36
CA ILE A 285 19.72 -17.98 -8.57
C ILE A 285 19.46 -17.75 -10.06
N VAL A 286 20.34 -17.02 -10.73
CA VAL A 286 20.20 -16.69 -12.15
C VAL A 286 20.16 -17.94 -13.01
N PHE A 287 21.11 -18.86 -12.83
CA PHE A 287 21.14 -20.12 -13.58
C PHE A 287 19.93 -21.01 -13.30
N SER A 288 19.45 -21.04 -12.06
CA SER A 288 18.26 -21.84 -11.71
C SER A 288 16.98 -21.27 -12.32
N ARG A 289 16.90 -19.93 -12.52
CA ARG A 289 15.76 -19.30 -13.19
C ARG A 289 15.79 -19.43 -14.71
N LEU A 290 16.98 -19.62 -15.28
CA LEU A 290 17.14 -19.75 -16.74
C LEU A 290 16.54 -21.02 -17.31
N ALA A 291 16.65 -22.11 -16.63
CA ALA A 291 15.99 -23.37 -17.00
C ALA A 291 16.31 -24.50 -16.02
N ASP A 292 15.38 -25.45 -15.83
CA ASP A 292 15.64 -26.84 -15.37
C ASP A 292 16.62 -27.61 -16.26
N LYS A 293 17.35 -26.92 -17.19
CA LYS A 293 18.04 -27.53 -18.34
C LYS A 293 19.52 -27.19 -18.46
N ILE A 294 20.09 -26.36 -17.58
CA ILE A 294 21.54 -26.21 -17.57
C ILE A 294 22.13 -27.42 -16.83
N ASP A 295 22.93 -28.19 -17.56
CA ASP A 295 23.66 -29.32 -16.97
C ASP A 295 24.53 -28.84 -15.79
N PRO A 296 24.41 -29.45 -14.60
CA PRO A 296 25.20 -29.07 -13.43
C PRO A 296 26.72 -29.04 -13.71
N SER A 297 27.21 -29.85 -14.64
CA SER A 297 28.60 -29.84 -15.04
C SER A 297 29.01 -28.54 -15.77
N VAL A 298 28.11 -27.98 -16.55
CA VAL A 298 28.33 -26.71 -17.24
C VAL A 298 28.31 -25.53 -16.24
N LYS A 299 27.39 -25.57 -15.27
CA LYS A 299 27.34 -24.60 -14.19
C LYS A 299 28.64 -24.57 -13.40
N ASN A 300 29.12 -25.74 -12.94
CA ASN A 300 30.38 -25.85 -12.19
C ASN A 300 31.55 -25.31 -13.00
N LYS A 301 31.66 -25.68 -14.28
CA LYS A 301 32.72 -25.16 -15.15
C LYS A 301 32.69 -23.65 -15.28
N ILE A 302 31.51 -23.04 -15.40
CA ILE A 302 31.39 -21.56 -15.47
C ILE A 302 31.86 -20.93 -14.15
N THR A 303 31.46 -21.49 -13.00
CA THR A 303 31.88 -20.99 -11.70
C THR A 303 33.39 -21.11 -11.52
N ASP A 304 33.96 -22.27 -11.83
CA ASP A 304 35.41 -22.52 -11.75
C ASP A 304 36.18 -21.53 -12.65
N MET A 305 35.71 -21.29 -13.88
CA MET A 305 36.31 -20.34 -14.79
C MET A 305 36.28 -18.90 -14.29
N LEU A 306 35.20 -18.49 -13.59
CA LEU A 306 35.09 -17.16 -13.01
C LEU A 306 36.00 -16.99 -11.79
N ASP A 307 36.15 -18.01 -10.95
CA ASP A 307 37.00 -18.00 -9.75
C ASP A 307 38.50 -17.99 -10.11
N GLU A 308 38.90 -18.69 -11.15
CA GLU A 308 40.29 -18.77 -11.60
C GLU A 308 40.75 -17.57 -12.43
N ASN A 309 39.88 -16.57 -12.74
CA ASN A 309 40.16 -15.45 -13.64
C ASN A 309 40.69 -15.86 -15.05
N THR A 310 40.52 -17.12 -15.41
CA THR A 310 40.97 -17.65 -16.71
C THR A 310 40.10 -17.18 -17.87
N VAL A 311 38.97 -16.56 -17.55
CA VAL A 311 37.94 -16.06 -18.49
C VAL A 311 38.47 -14.90 -19.35
N LEU A 312 39.59 -14.24 -18.97
CA LEU A 312 40.10 -13.02 -19.63
C LEU A 312 40.99 -13.29 -20.82
N GLU A 313 41.51 -14.49 -20.97
CA GLU A 313 42.58 -14.78 -21.93
C GLU A 313 42.08 -15.17 -23.33
N ASP A 314 40.78 -15.56 -23.48
CA ASP A 314 40.27 -16.01 -24.76
C ASP A 314 39.02 -15.20 -25.20
N LYS A 315 38.95 -14.89 -26.51
CA LYS A 315 37.81 -14.19 -27.11
C LYS A 315 36.47 -14.90 -26.89
N TYR A 316 36.45 -16.21 -26.85
CA TYR A 316 35.23 -16.99 -26.59
C TYR A 316 34.70 -16.79 -25.15
N HIS A 317 35.61 -16.59 -24.21
CA HIS A 317 35.24 -16.28 -22.83
C HIS A 317 34.64 -14.88 -22.65
N GLN A 318 35.01 -13.92 -23.50
CA GLN A 318 34.42 -12.57 -23.45
C GLN A 318 32.93 -12.58 -23.78
N TYR A 319 32.46 -13.48 -24.66
CA TYR A 319 31.04 -13.65 -24.92
C TYR A 319 30.32 -14.26 -23.73
N LEU A 320 30.91 -15.25 -23.06
CA LEU A 320 30.34 -15.84 -21.84
C LEU A 320 30.19 -14.79 -20.75
N ILE A 321 31.21 -13.93 -20.54
CA ILE A 321 31.11 -12.83 -19.59
C ILE A 321 29.98 -11.88 -19.96
N SER A 322 29.83 -11.52 -21.25
CA SER A 322 28.72 -10.67 -21.70
C SER A 322 27.36 -11.25 -21.33
N ILE A 323 27.16 -12.54 -21.59
CA ILE A 323 25.92 -13.24 -21.24
C ILE A 323 25.69 -13.22 -19.73
N ILE A 324 26.69 -13.56 -18.94
CA ILE A 324 26.61 -13.58 -17.48
C ILE A 324 26.33 -12.18 -16.93
N SER A 325 26.95 -11.15 -17.47
CA SER A 325 26.74 -9.77 -17.09
C SER A 325 25.30 -9.32 -17.36
N GLU A 326 24.74 -9.63 -18.54
CA GLU A 326 23.34 -9.33 -18.85
C GLU A 326 22.37 -10.10 -17.94
N LEU A 327 22.63 -11.38 -17.69
CA LEU A 327 21.84 -12.19 -16.78
C LEU A 327 21.85 -11.63 -15.35
N THR A 328 23.01 -11.26 -14.85
CA THR A 328 23.14 -10.62 -13.53
C THR A 328 22.43 -9.28 -13.49
N SER A 329 22.51 -8.49 -14.56
CA SER A 329 21.77 -7.22 -14.67
C SER A 329 20.27 -7.42 -14.61
N ILE A 330 19.73 -8.47 -15.22
CA ILE A 330 18.30 -8.81 -15.13
C ILE A 330 17.93 -9.14 -13.69
N TYR A 331 18.75 -9.91 -12.99
CA TYR A 331 18.55 -10.23 -11.59
C TYR A 331 18.58 -8.98 -10.69
N GLU A 332 19.61 -8.15 -10.82
CA GLU A 332 19.78 -6.94 -10.01
C GLU A 332 18.60 -5.95 -10.17
N LYS A 333 18.06 -5.81 -11.39
CA LYS A 333 16.86 -4.99 -11.63
C LYS A 333 15.62 -5.49 -10.88
N ASN A 334 15.56 -6.78 -10.58
CA ASN A 334 14.43 -7.42 -9.91
C ASN A 334 14.71 -7.75 -8.44
N LYS A 335 15.92 -7.53 -7.96
CA LYS A 335 16.38 -7.87 -6.62
C LYS A 335 15.51 -7.31 -5.51
N GLN A 336 15.02 -6.08 -5.68
CA GLN A 336 14.14 -5.46 -4.70
C GLN A 336 12.86 -6.29 -4.45
N ILE A 337 12.27 -6.88 -5.49
CA ILE A 337 11.08 -7.73 -5.34
C ILE A 337 11.44 -9.04 -4.63
N ASP A 338 12.57 -9.64 -4.97
CA ASP A 338 13.11 -10.82 -4.29
C ASP A 338 13.36 -10.56 -2.81
N ASP A 339 14.05 -9.48 -2.48
CA ASP A 339 14.36 -9.08 -1.12
C ASP A 339 13.10 -8.79 -0.31
N ASN A 340 12.08 -8.20 -0.94
CA ASN A 340 10.79 -7.95 -0.32
C ASN A 340 10.08 -9.27 0.05
N LEU A 341 10.03 -10.24 -0.85
CA LEU A 341 9.46 -11.57 -0.58
C LEU A 341 10.23 -12.31 0.52
N GLU A 342 11.56 -12.24 0.49
CA GLU A 342 12.41 -12.84 1.52
C GLU A 342 12.21 -12.17 2.89
N ASN A 343 12.18 -10.85 2.96
CA ASN A 343 11.95 -10.11 4.19
C ASN A 343 10.55 -10.36 4.75
N PHE A 344 9.53 -10.41 3.88
CA PHE A 344 8.17 -10.81 4.26
C PHE A 344 8.16 -12.20 4.90
N LYS A 345 8.76 -13.19 4.23
CA LYS A 345 8.93 -14.56 4.77
C LYS A 345 9.61 -14.53 6.14
N ASN A 346 10.76 -13.85 6.22
CA ASN A 346 11.59 -13.87 7.42
C ASN A 346 10.87 -13.27 8.61
N VAL A 347 10.23 -12.10 8.45
CA VAL A 347 9.52 -11.45 9.56
C VAL A 347 8.30 -12.28 9.98
N CYS A 348 7.48 -12.74 9.05
CA CYS A 348 6.29 -13.53 9.38
C CYS A 348 6.65 -14.85 10.11
N ASN A 349 7.72 -15.51 9.70
CA ASN A 349 8.16 -16.76 10.31
C ASN A 349 8.64 -16.58 11.76
N THR A 350 8.93 -15.37 12.22
CA THR A 350 9.21 -15.12 13.64
C THR A 350 7.97 -15.16 14.53
N TYR A 351 6.78 -15.12 13.93
CA TYR A 351 5.48 -15.17 14.60
C TYR A 351 4.78 -16.50 14.46
N LEU A 352 4.97 -17.18 13.33
CA LEU A 352 4.30 -18.45 13.04
C LEU A 352 4.86 -19.60 13.90
N VAL A 353 3.99 -20.53 14.31
CA VAL A 353 4.32 -21.71 15.10
C VAL A 353 3.80 -22.95 14.38
N ASN A 354 4.65 -23.96 14.19
CA ASN A 354 4.37 -25.19 13.44
C ASN A 354 4.00 -24.98 11.96
N LYS A 355 4.19 -23.79 11.47
CA LYS A 355 3.91 -23.36 10.09
C LYS A 355 4.96 -22.35 9.69
N SER A 356 5.24 -22.26 8.41
CA SER A 356 6.16 -21.27 7.87
C SER A 356 5.71 -20.79 6.50
N ILE A 357 6.05 -19.56 6.19
CA ILE A 357 6.03 -19.06 4.81
C ILE A 357 7.30 -19.56 4.16
N ASN A 358 7.16 -20.25 3.05
CA ASN A 358 8.25 -20.70 2.23
C ASN A 358 8.28 -19.90 0.92
N TYR A 359 9.37 -19.19 0.69
CA TYR A 359 9.65 -18.52 -0.57
C TYR A 359 10.79 -19.24 -1.27
N ASP A 360 10.47 -19.89 -2.38
CA ASP A 360 11.44 -20.53 -3.27
C ASP A 360 11.91 -19.52 -4.32
N LYS A 361 13.13 -18.99 -4.14
CA LYS A 361 13.74 -18.00 -5.05
C LYS A 361 13.97 -18.54 -6.46
N PHE A 362 14.14 -19.85 -6.59
CA PHE A 362 14.41 -20.48 -7.88
C PHE A 362 13.14 -20.61 -8.72
N LYS A 363 12.05 -21.07 -8.12
CA LYS A 363 10.75 -21.23 -8.78
C LYS A 363 9.91 -19.96 -8.76
N ILE A 364 10.32 -18.99 -7.96
CA ILE A 364 9.54 -17.74 -7.69
C ILE A 364 8.14 -18.13 -7.19
N GLU A 365 8.09 -18.91 -6.13
CA GLU A 365 6.87 -19.36 -5.49
C GLU A 365 6.90 -19.04 -4.00
N CYS A 366 5.82 -18.45 -3.50
CA CYS A 366 5.66 -18.13 -2.09
C CYS A 366 4.35 -18.75 -1.58
N LYS A 367 4.44 -19.56 -0.52
CA LYS A 367 3.28 -20.27 0.06
C LYS A 367 3.48 -20.52 1.54
N VAL A 368 2.37 -20.67 2.27
CA VAL A 368 2.38 -21.12 3.65
C VAL A 368 2.34 -22.64 3.67
N GLU A 369 3.18 -23.27 4.48
CA GLU A 369 3.23 -24.72 4.62
C GLU A 369 3.38 -25.15 6.08
N GLN A 370 2.97 -26.37 6.38
CA GLN A 370 3.14 -26.98 7.68
C GLN A 370 4.58 -27.48 7.84
N ASP A 371 5.24 -27.16 8.94
CA ASP A 371 6.67 -27.47 9.12
C ASP A 371 6.99 -28.96 9.04
N ASN A 372 6.13 -29.81 9.61
CA ASN A 372 6.38 -31.26 9.70
C ASN A 372 6.09 -32.02 8.38
N THR A 373 5.02 -31.63 7.68
CA THR A 373 4.53 -32.38 6.50
C THR A 373 4.87 -31.70 5.18
N LYS A 374 5.29 -30.42 5.24
CA LYS A 374 5.50 -29.55 4.06
C LYS A 374 4.26 -29.42 3.18
N GLN A 375 3.08 -29.72 3.72
CA GLN A 375 1.82 -29.54 3.00
C GLN A 375 1.41 -28.07 2.98
N PRO A 376 0.93 -27.54 1.84
CA PRO A 376 0.49 -26.16 1.73
C PRO A 376 -0.76 -25.92 2.59
N ILE A 377 -0.80 -24.78 3.26
CA ILE A 377 -1.91 -24.31 4.07
C ILE A 377 -2.53 -23.11 3.37
N MET A 378 -3.86 -23.13 3.16
CA MET A 378 -4.57 -21.95 2.65
C MET A 378 -4.57 -20.85 3.71
N LEU A 379 -4.30 -19.61 3.31
CA LEU A 379 -4.25 -18.46 4.22
C LEU A 379 -5.53 -18.28 5.06
N LYS A 380 -6.69 -18.61 4.52
CA LYS A 380 -7.97 -18.58 5.24
C LYS A 380 -8.04 -19.50 6.46
N ASN A 381 -7.21 -20.55 6.51
CA ASN A 381 -7.16 -21.53 7.60
C ASN A 381 -6.20 -21.13 8.73
N LEU A 382 -5.58 -19.97 8.64
CA LEU A 382 -4.73 -19.41 9.69
C LEU A 382 -5.59 -18.86 10.85
N SER A 383 -5.01 -18.81 12.05
CA SER A 383 -5.65 -18.16 13.21
C SER A 383 -5.81 -16.65 12.99
N SER A 384 -6.67 -15.99 13.78
CA SER A 384 -6.90 -14.55 13.67
C SER A 384 -5.63 -13.73 13.84
N GLY A 385 -4.79 -14.05 14.82
CA GLY A 385 -3.53 -13.36 15.04
C GLY A 385 -2.52 -13.59 13.89
N GLU A 386 -2.41 -14.83 13.37
CA GLU A 386 -1.57 -15.13 12.20
C GLU A 386 -2.03 -14.34 10.97
N LYS A 387 -3.35 -14.28 10.72
CA LYS A 387 -3.92 -13.50 9.63
C LYS A 387 -3.58 -12.01 9.76
N GLN A 388 -3.70 -11.46 10.96
CA GLN A 388 -3.37 -10.06 11.25
C GLN A 388 -1.91 -9.75 10.95
N ILE A 389 -0.99 -10.58 11.43
CA ILE A 389 0.46 -10.43 11.21
C ILE A 389 0.80 -10.52 9.72
N ILE A 390 0.32 -11.57 9.05
CA ILE A 390 0.61 -11.78 7.63
C ILE A 390 0.00 -10.65 6.77
N SER A 391 -1.22 -10.18 7.08
CA SER A 391 -1.84 -9.06 6.38
C SER A 391 -1.07 -7.76 6.56
N LEU A 392 -0.60 -7.46 7.78
CA LEU A 392 0.21 -6.29 8.05
C LEU A 392 1.52 -6.32 7.25
N PHE A 393 2.29 -7.40 7.38
CA PHE A 393 3.59 -7.47 6.74
C PHE A 393 3.53 -7.68 5.22
N SER A 394 2.45 -8.27 4.69
CA SER A 394 2.22 -8.29 3.25
C SER A 394 2.05 -6.88 2.68
N LYS A 395 1.30 -6.01 3.39
CA LYS A 395 1.14 -4.61 3.01
C LYS A 395 2.44 -3.82 3.10
N LEU A 396 3.29 -4.12 4.07
CA LEU A 396 4.58 -3.47 4.25
C LEU A 396 5.62 -3.90 3.22
N TYR A 397 5.70 -5.18 2.89
CA TYR A 397 6.80 -5.70 2.09
C TYR A 397 6.42 -6.00 0.63
N LEU A 398 5.20 -6.45 0.34
CA LEU A 398 4.84 -6.90 -1.01
C LEU A 398 4.36 -5.78 -1.92
N ASN A 399 4.10 -4.58 -1.39
CA ASN A 399 3.89 -3.40 -2.21
C ASN A 399 5.22 -2.72 -2.50
N LEU A 400 5.37 -2.23 -3.73
CA LEU A 400 6.62 -1.60 -4.19
C LEU A 400 6.89 -0.22 -3.60
N GLU A 401 5.91 0.35 -2.88
CA GLU A 401 6.00 1.65 -2.23
C GLU A 401 6.98 1.57 -1.04
N GLU A 402 7.86 2.57 -0.94
CA GLU A 402 8.97 2.54 0.03
C GLU A 402 8.59 3.05 1.41
N LYS A 403 7.58 3.93 1.50
CA LYS A 403 7.21 4.61 2.75
C LYS A 403 5.72 4.45 3.04
N ASN A 404 5.40 4.15 4.29
CA ASN A 404 4.02 3.95 4.71
C ASN A 404 3.70 4.80 5.93
N ILE A 405 2.48 5.32 5.95
CA ILE A 405 1.84 5.91 7.13
C ILE A 405 0.98 4.81 7.74
N ILE A 406 1.23 4.47 8.99
CA ILE A 406 0.54 3.38 9.69
C ILE A 406 -0.34 3.96 10.79
N LEU A 407 -1.62 3.71 10.69
CA LEU A 407 -2.60 4.01 11.74
C LEU A 407 -3.16 2.69 12.25
N PHE A 408 -2.94 2.40 13.54
CA PHE A 408 -3.29 1.10 14.10
C PHE A 408 -4.13 1.24 15.37
N ASP A 409 -5.34 0.70 15.34
CA ASP A 409 -6.26 0.69 16.47
C ASP A 409 -6.26 -0.68 17.15
N GLU A 410 -5.92 -0.71 18.43
CA GLU A 410 -5.87 -1.90 19.30
C GLU A 410 -5.12 -3.10 18.65
N PRO A 411 -3.83 -2.94 18.29
CA PRO A 411 -3.06 -4.01 17.64
C PRO A 411 -2.91 -5.28 18.48
N GLU A 412 -3.11 -5.20 19.79
CA GLU A 412 -3.01 -6.31 20.73
C GLU A 412 -4.08 -7.38 20.57
N LEU A 413 -5.21 -7.05 19.97
CA LEU A 413 -6.30 -7.99 19.80
C LEU A 413 -5.84 -9.19 18.95
N SER A 414 -6.11 -10.38 19.45
CA SER A 414 -5.71 -11.66 18.85
C SER A 414 -4.21 -11.96 18.85
N LEU A 415 -3.34 -11.10 19.42
CA LEU A 415 -1.90 -11.32 19.49
C LEU A 415 -1.48 -11.83 20.86
N SER A 416 -0.58 -12.80 20.90
CA SER A 416 0.08 -13.22 22.15
C SER A 416 0.97 -12.11 22.71
N ILE A 417 1.25 -12.12 24.02
CA ILE A 417 2.11 -11.13 24.67
C ILE A 417 3.48 -11.04 23.98
N LEU A 418 4.06 -12.17 23.60
CA LEU A 418 5.35 -12.20 22.90
C LEU A 418 5.29 -11.50 21.54
N TRP A 419 4.20 -11.65 20.82
CA TRP A 419 3.98 -11.00 19.53
C TRP A 419 3.76 -9.50 19.70
N GLN A 420 2.99 -9.09 20.71
CA GLN A 420 2.77 -7.68 21.04
C GLN A 420 4.08 -6.92 21.26
N LYS A 421 5.01 -7.50 22.04
CA LYS A 421 6.33 -6.88 22.32
C LYS A 421 7.19 -6.70 21.08
N LYS A 422 7.06 -7.58 20.07
CA LYS A 422 7.85 -7.56 18.85
C LYS A 422 7.25 -6.67 17.75
N LEU A 423 5.94 -6.42 17.80
CA LEU A 423 5.21 -5.83 16.70
C LEU A 423 5.76 -4.47 16.27
N VAL A 424 5.88 -3.53 17.20
CA VAL A 424 6.37 -2.17 16.92
C VAL A 424 7.84 -2.19 16.47
N PRO A 425 8.76 -2.87 17.16
CA PRO A 425 10.13 -3.05 16.68
C PRO A 425 10.20 -3.61 15.24
N ASP A 426 9.46 -4.65 14.91
CA ASP A 426 9.52 -5.29 13.59
C ASP A 426 8.96 -4.37 12.48
N ILE A 427 7.91 -3.58 12.77
CA ILE A 427 7.41 -2.56 11.85
C ILE A 427 8.50 -1.50 11.58
N ILE A 428 9.14 -0.99 12.62
CA ILE A 428 10.16 0.06 12.48
C ILE A 428 11.41 -0.48 11.78
N ASN A 429 11.86 -1.68 12.13
CA ASN A 429 13.01 -2.33 11.51
C ASN A 429 12.80 -2.66 10.03
N SER A 430 11.56 -2.67 9.54
CA SER A 430 11.28 -2.77 8.11
C SER A 430 11.85 -1.61 7.31
N ASN A 431 12.15 -0.47 7.94
CA ASN A 431 12.52 0.82 7.31
C ASN A 431 11.46 1.36 6.33
N ARG A 432 10.23 0.86 6.41
CA ARG A 432 9.11 1.21 5.53
C ARG A 432 8.00 1.99 6.21
N CYS A 433 8.20 2.34 7.48
CA CYS A 433 7.28 3.17 8.26
C CYS A 433 7.84 4.59 8.35
N SER A 434 7.14 5.56 7.77
CA SER A 434 7.49 6.98 7.83
C SER A 434 6.78 7.72 8.95
N PHE A 435 5.54 7.31 9.23
CA PHE A 435 4.75 7.81 10.35
C PHE A 435 3.89 6.66 10.91
N MET A 436 3.77 6.63 12.23
CA MET A 436 2.94 5.65 12.92
C MET A 436 2.19 6.30 14.07
N ALA A 437 0.88 6.06 14.12
CA ALA A 437 0.05 6.36 15.28
C ALA A 437 -0.69 5.09 15.68
N ILE A 438 -0.39 4.61 16.88
CA ILE A 438 -1.01 3.41 17.49
C ILE A 438 -1.87 3.85 18.66
N ILE A 439 -3.06 3.30 18.76
CA ILE A 439 -3.90 3.36 19.95
C ILE A 439 -3.93 1.96 20.57
N THR A 440 -3.62 1.85 21.85
CA THR A 440 -3.54 0.55 22.52
C THR A 440 -3.95 0.64 23.98
N HIS A 441 -4.47 -0.47 24.50
CA HIS A 441 -4.70 -0.70 25.92
C HIS A 441 -3.63 -1.61 26.55
N SER A 442 -2.82 -2.26 25.72
CA SER A 442 -1.83 -3.21 26.18
C SER A 442 -0.48 -2.57 26.47
N PRO A 443 0.04 -2.64 27.69
CA PRO A 443 1.37 -2.18 27.97
C PRO A 443 2.44 -2.96 27.20
N PHE A 444 2.15 -4.17 26.75
CA PHE A 444 3.12 -5.02 26.05
C PHE A 444 3.44 -4.54 24.62
N ILE A 445 2.60 -3.70 24.02
CA ILE A 445 2.88 -3.10 22.71
C ILE A 445 4.10 -2.17 22.77
N PHE A 446 4.31 -1.51 23.91
CA PHE A 446 5.40 -0.55 24.10
C PHE A 446 6.39 -0.96 25.20
N ASP A 447 6.26 -2.15 25.79
CA ASP A 447 7.26 -2.73 26.71
C ASP A 447 8.49 -3.22 25.93
N ASN A 448 9.15 -2.28 25.26
CA ASN A 448 10.31 -2.43 24.39
C ASN A 448 11.02 -1.06 24.28
N ASP A 449 11.90 -0.88 23.30
CA ASP A 449 12.66 0.36 23.05
C ASP A 449 11.80 1.60 22.78
N PHE A 450 10.49 1.42 22.58
CA PHE A 450 9.55 2.51 22.31
C PHE A 450 8.73 2.94 23.53
N ARG A 451 9.09 2.49 24.73
CA ARG A 451 8.36 2.79 25.97
C ARG A 451 8.23 4.30 26.24
N GLU A 452 9.25 5.07 25.95
CA GLU A 452 9.25 6.54 26.13
C GLU A 452 8.35 7.28 25.14
N ARG A 453 7.84 6.59 24.13
CA ARG A 453 6.92 7.14 23.12
C ARG A 453 5.45 6.85 23.41
N ALA A 454 5.18 6.12 24.48
CA ALA A 454 3.83 5.87 24.97
C ALA A 454 3.35 7.06 25.79
N ILE A 455 2.23 7.64 25.40
CA ILE A 455 1.67 8.85 26.00
C ILE A 455 0.21 8.55 26.36
N ASP A 456 -0.21 8.96 27.56
CA ASP A 456 -1.63 8.88 27.92
C ASP A 456 -2.42 9.92 27.11
N ILE A 457 -3.37 9.45 26.33
CA ILE A 457 -4.19 10.32 25.50
C ILE A 457 -5.02 11.32 26.33
N LYS A 458 -5.27 11.05 27.60
CA LYS A 458 -5.93 11.97 28.53
C LYS A 458 -5.21 13.31 28.66
N GLU A 459 -3.89 13.33 28.49
CA GLU A 459 -3.10 14.57 28.54
C GLU A 459 -3.48 15.54 27.41
N TYR A 460 -4.09 15.04 26.35
CA TYR A 460 -4.49 15.79 25.17
C TYR A 460 -6.00 16.04 25.07
N ILE A 461 -6.79 15.57 26.03
CA ILE A 461 -8.24 15.68 26.03
C ILE A 461 -8.68 16.56 27.21
N SER A 462 -9.49 17.57 26.93
CA SER A 462 -10.14 18.40 27.95
C SER A 462 -11.66 18.41 27.73
N SER A 463 -12.42 18.60 28.80
CA SER A 463 -13.88 18.77 28.68
C SER A 463 -14.18 20.16 28.09
N VAL A 464 -15.27 20.25 27.35
CA VAL A 464 -15.85 21.54 26.95
C VAL A 464 -16.47 22.17 28.18
N GLU A 465 -16.14 23.42 28.48
CA GLU A 465 -16.69 24.20 29.61
C GLU A 465 -18.12 24.65 29.33
#